data_9f59a5527d91af45a3bc52b75817474a
#
_entry.id   9f59a5527d91af45a3bc52b75817474a
#
_cell.length_a   1.000
_cell.length_b   1.000
_cell.length_c   1.000
_cell.angle_alpha   90.00
_cell.angle_beta   90.00
_cell.angle_gamma   90.00
#
_symmetry.space_group_name_H-M   'P 1'
#
loop_
_entity.id
_entity.type
_entity.pdbx_description
1 polymer ?
#
loop_
_entity_poly.entity_id
_entity_poly.type
_entity_poly.pdbx_seq_one_letter_code
_entity_poly.pdbx_strand_id
1 'polypeptide(L)'
;MYNVKKVNEDLYWIGASDRRLALFENIYPIPRGVSYNSYVILDEQTVLLDTVDKSVSGQFFENLEHVLGNRPLDYMIVNHMEPDHCAIVEEVVRRFPEVKVVGNAKTFNMMKQFFTFDVDAHAVVIKEGDTISTGKHTLAFAMIPMVHWPEAMVTYDAYDKVLFSADAFGTFGALNGNVFADEVNFKEEWLDDARRYYTNIVGKYGASVQTLLKKAAGLEIATICPLHGPVWRENISWYVNKYLTWSSYAPEEKSVMIAYGSIYGNTENAANILACKLADKGVKNIAVYDVSATHPSQIVSESFRCSQPSHL
;
A
#
# COMPACT_ATOMS: atom_id res chain seq x y z
N MET A 1 -6.66 -23.61 -8.96
CA MET A 1 -5.78 -23.80 -7.77
C MET A 1 -5.71 -22.50 -7.01
N TYR A 2 -5.84 -22.52 -5.70
CA TYR A 2 -5.91 -21.33 -4.83
C TYR A 2 -4.73 -21.25 -3.85
N ASN A 3 -4.44 -20.04 -3.38
CA ASN A 3 -3.38 -19.74 -2.42
C ASN A 3 -3.81 -18.72 -1.35
N VAL A 4 -5.00 -18.92 -0.80
CA VAL A 4 -5.57 -18.07 0.24
C VAL A 4 -4.84 -18.20 1.59
N LYS A 5 -4.89 -17.14 2.40
CA LYS A 5 -4.39 -17.15 3.78
C LYS A 5 -5.48 -16.64 4.73
N LYS A 6 -5.66 -17.36 5.82
CA LYS A 6 -6.53 -16.92 6.90
C LYS A 6 -5.82 -15.85 7.74
N VAL A 7 -6.38 -14.66 7.83
CA VAL A 7 -5.84 -13.55 8.62
C VAL A 7 -6.28 -13.66 10.07
N ASN A 8 -7.58 -13.87 10.28
CA ASN A 8 -8.18 -14.18 11.57
C ASN A 8 -9.34 -15.19 11.39
N GLU A 9 -10.31 -15.27 12.33
CA GLU A 9 -11.38 -16.26 12.26
C GLU A 9 -12.23 -16.11 11.00
N ASP A 10 -12.58 -14.89 10.61
CA ASP A 10 -13.54 -14.60 9.53
C ASP A 10 -12.88 -13.88 8.34
N LEU A 11 -11.66 -13.39 8.48
CA LEU A 11 -10.95 -12.60 7.48
C LEU A 11 -9.93 -13.43 6.72
N TYR A 12 -10.00 -13.39 5.40
CA TYR A 12 -9.10 -14.09 4.49
C TYR A 12 -8.39 -13.13 3.54
N TRP A 13 -7.08 -13.26 3.39
CA TRP A 13 -6.33 -12.69 2.29
C TRP A 13 -6.52 -13.56 1.04
N ILE A 14 -6.92 -12.94 -0.05
CA ILE A 14 -7.20 -13.61 -1.33
C ILE A 14 -6.45 -12.98 -2.50
N GLY A 15 -5.48 -12.13 -2.22
CA GLY A 15 -4.69 -11.43 -3.22
C GLY A 15 -3.79 -12.34 -4.06
N ALA A 16 -2.95 -11.71 -4.86
CA ALA A 16 -1.98 -12.41 -5.71
C ALA A 16 -0.68 -11.61 -5.81
N SER A 17 0.39 -12.27 -6.25
CA SER A 17 1.70 -11.66 -6.47
C SER A 17 2.08 -11.70 -7.94
N ASP A 18 2.52 -10.58 -8.51
CA ASP A 18 3.11 -10.52 -9.84
C ASP A 18 4.64 -10.37 -9.74
N ARG A 19 5.35 -11.37 -10.23
CA ARG A 19 6.82 -11.40 -10.32
C ARG A 19 7.33 -11.14 -11.74
N ARG A 20 6.42 -10.93 -12.69
CA ARG A 20 6.74 -10.69 -14.11
C ARG A 20 6.77 -9.20 -14.43
N LEU A 21 6.08 -8.38 -13.64
CA LEU A 21 6.05 -6.94 -13.81
C LEU A 21 7.43 -6.35 -13.51
N ALA A 22 8.04 -5.75 -14.54
CA ALA A 22 9.37 -5.14 -14.40
C ALA A 22 9.32 -3.72 -13.82
N LEU A 23 8.26 -2.97 -14.16
CA LEU A 23 8.07 -1.57 -13.77
C LEU A 23 6.67 -1.38 -13.17
N PHE A 24 6.59 -1.00 -11.90
CA PHE A 24 5.35 -0.55 -11.27
C PHE A 24 4.97 0.83 -11.82
N GLU A 25 3.68 1.05 -12.12
CA GLU A 25 3.17 2.25 -12.82
C GLU A 25 3.96 2.61 -14.10
N ASN A 26 4.61 1.63 -14.72
CA ASN A 26 5.49 1.80 -15.88
C ASN A 26 6.68 2.77 -15.64
N ILE A 27 7.02 3.03 -14.39
CA ILE A 27 8.07 3.97 -13.97
C ILE A 27 9.08 3.30 -13.03
N TYR A 28 8.61 2.64 -11.98
CA TYR A 28 9.47 2.20 -10.87
C TYR A 28 9.95 0.76 -11.07
N PRO A 29 11.26 0.51 -11.22
CA PRO A 29 11.79 -0.86 -11.29
C PRO A 29 11.47 -1.63 -10.02
N ILE A 30 10.85 -2.81 -10.17
CA ILE A 30 10.49 -3.69 -9.06
C ILE A 30 11.06 -5.10 -9.26
N PRO A 31 12.37 -5.30 -9.08
CA PRO A 31 13.04 -6.58 -9.32
C PRO A 31 12.50 -7.72 -8.44
N ARG A 32 11.86 -7.40 -7.33
CA ARG A 32 11.19 -8.37 -6.44
C ARG A 32 9.71 -8.55 -6.74
N GLY A 33 9.19 -7.93 -7.82
CA GLY A 33 7.76 -7.92 -8.15
C GLY A 33 6.91 -7.07 -7.19
N VAL A 34 5.62 -7.37 -7.14
CA VAL A 34 4.64 -6.69 -6.30
C VAL A 34 3.54 -7.68 -5.88
N SER A 35 2.93 -7.47 -4.72
CA SER A 35 1.67 -8.12 -4.35
C SER A 35 0.50 -7.16 -4.54
N TYR A 36 -0.61 -7.68 -5.01
CA TYR A 36 -1.91 -7.01 -5.02
C TYR A 36 -2.79 -7.73 -4.00
N ASN A 37 -3.06 -7.04 -2.90
CA ASN A 37 -3.80 -7.64 -1.80
C ASN A 37 -5.30 -7.34 -1.94
N SER A 38 -6.09 -8.32 -1.65
CA SER A 38 -7.53 -8.22 -1.53
C SER A 38 -7.98 -9.13 -0.39
N TYR A 39 -9.11 -8.82 0.23
CA TYR A 39 -9.54 -9.50 1.43
C TYR A 39 -11.03 -9.85 1.37
N VAL A 40 -11.42 -10.94 2.04
CA VAL A 40 -12.82 -11.34 2.19
C VAL A 40 -13.14 -11.51 3.68
N ILE A 41 -14.21 -10.88 4.13
CA ILE A 41 -14.83 -11.15 5.44
C ILE A 41 -16.01 -12.08 5.21
N LEU A 42 -16.03 -13.21 5.91
CA LEU A 42 -17.15 -14.16 5.96
C LEU A 42 -17.93 -13.96 7.24
N ASP A 43 -18.98 -13.16 7.16
CA ASP A 43 -19.92 -12.92 8.27
C ASP A 43 -21.34 -13.34 7.85
N GLU A 44 -22.41 -12.86 8.47
CA GLU A 44 -23.78 -13.07 7.99
C GLU A 44 -23.90 -12.60 6.53
N GLN A 45 -23.35 -11.41 6.24
CA GLN A 45 -23.12 -10.92 4.88
C GLN A 45 -21.64 -11.00 4.52
N THR A 46 -21.35 -11.37 3.29
CA THR A 46 -19.98 -11.53 2.78
C THR A 46 -19.47 -10.23 2.18
N VAL A 47 -18.26 -9.83 2.53
CA VAL A 47 -17.66 -8.58 2.06
C VAL A 47 -16.32 -8.84 1.39
N LEU A 48 -16.18 -8.35 0.17
CA LEU A 48 -14.91 -8.23 -0.55
C LEU A 48 -14.35 -6.81 -0.32
N LEU A 49 -13.07 -6.70 0.00
CA LEU A 49 -12.36 -5.43 0.15
C LEU A 49 -11.30 -5.31 -0.95
N ASP A 50 -11.52 -4.37 -1.84
CA ASP A 50 -10.76 -4.09 -3.05
C ASP A 50 -10.58 -5.31 -3.98
N THR A 51 -10.06 -5.09 -5.16
CA THR A 51 -9.70 -6.14 -6.10
C THR A 51 -8.21 -6.10 -6.42
N VAL A 52 -7.79 -6.61 -7.55
CA VAL A 52 -6.38 -6.70 -7.94
C VAL A 52 -6.17 -6.23 -9.38
N ASP A 53 -4.90 -6.12 -9.78
CA ASP A 53 -4.53 -5.87 -11.18
C ASP A 53 -5.04 -6.98 -12.11
N LYS A 54 -5.37 -6.59 -13.33
CA LYS A 54 -5.88 -7.49 -14.36
C LYS A 54 -4.93 -8.64 -14.67
N SER A 55 -3.62 -8.44 -14.54
CA SER A 55 -2.60 -9.47 -14.82
C SER A 55 -2.69 -10.70 -13.92
N VAL A 56 -3.27 -10.55 -12.72
CA VAL A 56 -3.41 -11.61 -11.72
C VAL A 56 -4.88 -12.00 -11.45
N SER A 57 -5.81 -11.50 -12.27
CA SER A 57 -7.26 -11.74 -12.11
C SER A 57 -7.64 -13.21 -12.02
N GLY A 58 -6.98 -14.07 -12.80
CA GLY A 58 -7.25 -15.53 -12.76
C GLY A 58 -7.02 -16.12 -11.39
N GLN A 59 -5.90 -15.80 -10.74
CA GLN A 59 -5.59 -16.29 -9.40
C GLN A 59 -6.54 -15.69 -8.35
N PHE A 60 -6.87 -14.41 -8.49
CA PHE A 60 -7.83 -13.75 -7.60
C PHE A 60 -9.19 -14.43 -7.63
N PHE A 61 -9.75 -14.73 -8.80
CA PHE A 61 -11.05 -15.38 -8.88
C PHE A 61 -11.03 -16.82 -8.35
N GLU A 62 -9.98 -17.59 -8.60
CA GLU A 62 -9.82 -18.91 -7.99
C GLU A 62 -9.79 -18.83 -6.45
N ASN A 63 -9.12 -17.80 -5.89
CA ASN A 63 -9.07 -17.56 -4.46
C ASN A 63 -10.44 -17.13 -3.90
N LEU A 64 -11.10 -16.16 -4.54
CA LEU A 64 -12.40 -15.65 -4.15
C LEU A 64 -13.46 -16.77 -4.15
N GLU A 65 -13.58 -17.52 -5.24
CA GLU A 65 -14.52 -18.62 -5.38
C GLU A 65 -14.28 -19.72 -4.35
N HIS A 66 -13.01 -20.01 -4.03
CA HIS A 66 -12.66 -20.97 -2.99
C HIS A 66 -13.13 -20.52 -1.59
N VAL A 67 -12.91 -19.25 -1.24
CA VAL A 67 -13.30 -18.71 0.08
C VAL A 67 -14.80 -18.57 0.20
N LEU A 68 -15.49 -18.12 -0.85
CA LEU A 68 -16.94 -17.98 -0.85
C LEU A 68 -17.67 -19.34 -0.79
N GLY A 69 -17.15 -20.37 -1.47
CA GLY A 69 -17.87 -21.63 -1.64
C GLY A 69 -19.22 -21.39 -2.30
N ASN A 70 -20.30 -21.64 -1.57
CA ASN A 70 -21.68 -21.42 -2.05
C ASN A 70 -22.33 -20.14 -1.49
N ARG A 71 -21.56 -19.28 -0.81
CA ARG A 71 -22.09 -18.03 -0.24
C ARG A 71 -22.23 -16.97 -1.33
N PRO A 72 -23.25 -16.11 -1.25
CA PRO A 72 -23.32 -14.92 -2.11
C PRO A 72 -22.19 -13.96 -1.75
N LEU A 73 -21.86 -13.06 -2.66
CA LEU A 73 -21.06 -11.87 -2.38
C LEU A 73 -22.02 -10.71 -2.23
N ASP A 74 -22.18 -10.21 -0.99
CA ASP A 74 -23.14 -9.14 -0.68
C ASP A 74 -22.59 -7.76 -0.95
N TYR A 75 -21.34 -7.50 -0.53
CA TYR A 75 -20.68 -6.21 -0.69
C TYR A 75 -19.30 -6.35 -1.31
N MET A 76 -18.95 -5.36 -2.14
CA MET A 76 -17.58 -5.08 -2.57
C MET A 76 -17.24 -3.65 -2.17
N ILE A 77 -16.34 -3.48 -1.22
CA ILE A 77 -15.85 -2.17 -0.80
C ILE A 77 -14.66 -1.80 -1.68
N VAL A 78 -14.66 -0.59 -2.24
CA VAL A 78 -13.58 -0.05 -3.06
C VAL A 78 -12.95 1.11 -2.33
N ASN A 79 -11.84 0.84 -1.63
CA ASN A 79 -11.07 1.84 -0.92
C ASN A 79 -10.24 2.71 -1.87
N HIS A 80 -9.83 2.15 -3.03
CA HIS A 80 -8.95 2.83 -3.98
C HIS A 80 -9.30 2.50 -5.43
N MET A 81 -9.24 3.50 -6.31
CA MET A 81 -9.64 3.41 -7.72
C MET A 81 -8.47 3.34 -8.69
N GLU A 82 -7.26 3.13 -8.20
CA GLU A 82 -6.13 2.85 -9.10
C GLU A 82 -6.35 1.50 -9.82
N PRO A 83 -6.01 1.39 -11.11
CA PRO A 83 -6.30 0.16 -11.89
C PRO A 83 -5.76 -1.13 -11.30
N ASP A 84 -4.67 -1.10 -10.58
CA ASP A 84 -4.11 -2.28 -9.93
C ASP A 84 -4.92 -2.79 -8.72
N HIS A 85 -5.94 -2.03 -8.31
CA HIS A 85 -6.91 -2.41 -7.28
C HIS A 85 -8.36 -2.42 -7.78
N CYS A 86 -8.64 -1.82 -8.94
CA CYS A 86 -10.01 -1.73 -9.44
C CYS A 86 -10.23 -2.31 -10.85
N ALA A 87 -9.19 -2.69 -11.59
CA ALA A 87 -9.30 -3.09 -12.98
C ALA A 87 -10.34 -4.21 -13.26
N ILE A 88 -10.63 -5.05 -12.28
CA ILE A 88 -11.54 -6.18 -12.41
C ILE A 88 -12.88 -6.00 -11.68
N VAL A 89 -13.18 -4.80 -11.17
CA VAL A 89 -14.47 -4.48 -10.52
C VAL A 89 -15.65 -4.84 -11.41
N GLU A 90 -15.63 -4.48 -12.70
CA GLU A 90 -16.69 -4.84 -13.64
C GLU A 90 -16.84 -6.36 -13.81
N GLU A 91 -15.76 -7.12 -13.79
CA GLU A 91 -15.83 -8.58 -13.88
C GLU A 91 -16.41 -9.19 -12.60
N VAL A 92 -16.10 -8.63 -11.42
CA VAL A 92 -16.74 -9.04 -10.15
C VAL A 92 -18.25 -8.81 -10.23
N VAL A 93 -18.69 -7.64 -10.66
CA VAL A 93 -20.13 -7.32 -10.81
C VAL A 93 -20.81 -8.26 -11.79
N ARG A 94 -20.15 -8.62 -12.90
CA ARG A 94 -20.72 -9.58 -13.87
C ARG A 94 -20.87 -10.99 -13.30
N ARG A 95 -19.92 -11.44 -12.46
CA ARG A 95 -19.97 -12.79 -11.84
C ARG A 95 -20.93 -12.83 -10.65
N PHE A 96 -21.08 -11.72 -9.94
CA PHE A 96 -21.92 -11.57 -8.76
C PHE A 96 -22.90 -10.40 -8.97
N PRO A 97 -23.96 -10.58 -9.79
CA PRO A 97 -24.83 -9.47 -10.23
C PRO A 97 -25.64 -8.82 -9.10
N GLU A 98 -25.76 -9.46 -7.95
CA GLU A 98 -26.45 -8.90 -6.78
C GLU A 98 -25.52 -8.11 -5.87
N VAL A 99 -24.19 -8.09 -6.12
CA VAL A 99 -23.22 -7.42 -5.27
C VAL A 99 -23.49 -5.92 -5.20
N LYS A 100 -23.42 -5.36 -4.00
CA LYS A 100 -23.46 -3.91 -3.76
C LYS A 100 -22.04 -3.38 -3.68
N VAL A 101 -21.74 -2.40 -4.51
CA VAL A 101 -20.43 -1.74 -4.54
C VAL A 101 -20.46 -0.56 -3.58
N VAL A 102 -19.58 -0.56 -2.59
CA VAL A 102 -19.49 0.47 -1.54
C VAL A 102 -18.30 1.37 -1.84
N GLY A 103 -18.52 2.67 -1.86
CA GLY A 103 -17.49 3.66 -2.09
C GLY A 103 -17.99 5.08 -1.84
N ASN A 104 -17.12 6.06 -1.89
CA ASN A 104 -17.56 7.45 -1.79
C ASN A 104 -17.98 8.02 -3.16
N ALA A 105 -18.53 9.23 -3.16
CA ALA A 105 -19.05 9.84 -4.39
C ALA A 105 -17.98 10.03 -5.48
N LYS A 106 -16.70 10.27 -5.11
CA LYS A 106 -15.61 10.38 -6.09
C LYS A 106 -15.27 9.01 -6.70
N THR A 107 -15.27 7.95 -5.89
CA THR A 107 -15.11 6.57 -6.34
C THR A 107 -16.08 6.26 -7.48
N PHE A 108 -17.38 6.55 -7.31
CA PHE A 108 -18.38 6.27 -8.34
C PHE A 108 -18.25 7.18 -9.56
N ASN A 109 -17.86 8.45 -9.37
CA ASN A 109 -17.56 9.32 -10.51
C ASN A 109 -16.41 8.79 -11.38
N MET A 110 -15.39 8.19 -10.76
CA MET A 110 -14.27 7.58 -11.47
C MET A 110 -14.70 6.25 -12.11
N MET A 111 -15.46 5.40 -11.41
CA MET A 111 -16.00 4.15 -11.97
C MET A 111 -16.76 4.36 -13.28
N LYS A 112 -17.59 5.41 -13.34
CA LYS A 112 -18.35 5.77 -14.56
C LYS A 112 -17.47 6.16 -15.75
N GLN A 113 -16.19 6.53 -15.48
CA GLN A 113 -15.22 6.82 -16.53
C GLN A 113 -14.42 5.57 -16.95
N PHE A 114 -14.27 4.61 -16.06
CA PHE A 114 -13.43 3.42 -16.29
C PHE A 114 -14.23 2.23 -16.82
N PHE A 115 -15.51 2.10 -16.43
CA PHE A 115 -16.31 0.90 -16.68
C PHE A 115 -17.58 1.20 -17.47
N THR A 116 -18.17 0.14 -18.05
CA THR A 116 -19.34 0.21 -18.92
C THR A 116 -20.62 -0.35 -18.29
N PHE A 117 -20.54 -1.00 -17.13
CA PHE A 117 -21.72 -1.50 -16.41
C PHE A 117 -22.53 -0.35 -15.78
N ASP A 118 -23.77 -0.62 -15.43
CA ASP A 118 -24.63 0.35 -14.72
C ASP A 118 -24.14 0.51 -13.27
N VAL A 119 -23.22 1.45 -13.08
CA VAL A 119 -22.59 1.73 -11.77
C VAL A 119 -23.65 2.13 -10.74
N ASP A 120 -24.66 2.90 -11.14
CA ASP A 120 -25.67 3.42 -10.20
C ASP A 120 -26.58 2.30 -9.65
N ALA A 121 -26.83 1.26 -10.42
CA ALA A 121 -27.62 0.12 -9.97
C ALA A 121 -26.98 -0.66 -8.81
N HIS A 122 -25.65 -0.63 -8.71
CA HIS A 122 -24.89 -1.33 -7.67
C HIS A 122 -24.41 -0.43 -6.53
N ALA A 123 -24.45 0.90 -6.69
CA ALA A 123 -23.77 1.85 -5.83
C ALA A 123 -24.41 1.97 -4.43
N VAL A 124 -23.56 1.86 -3.39
CA VAL A 124 -23.84 2.29 -2.02
C VAL A 124 -22.85 3.41 -1.69
N VAL A 125 -23.33 4.66 -1.78
CA VAL A 125 -22.50 5.84 -1.57
C VAL A 125 -22.37 6.13 -0.09
N ILE A 126 -21.13 6.10 0.42
CA ILE A 126 -20.81 6.38 1.82
C ILE A 126 -20.01 7.69 1.97
N LYS A 127 -20.01 8.21 3.19
CA LYS A 127 -19.31 9.42 3.60
C LYS A 127 -18.42 9.16 4.82
N GLU A 128 -17.64 10.15 5.20
CA GLU A 128 -16.85 10.15 6.42
C GLU A 128 -17.68 9.74 7.65
N GLY A 129 -17.29 8.69 8.34
CA GLY A 129 -17.91 8.21 9.56
C GLY A 129 -19.14 7.32 9.37
N ASP A 130 -19.59 7.09 8.12
CA ASP A 130 -20.64 6.12 7.85
C ASP A 130 -20.17 4.70 8.22
N THR A 131 -21.12 3.81 8.51
CA THR A 131 -20.85 2.41 8.86
C THR A 131 -21.79 1.46 8.13
N ILE A 132 -21.31 0.24 7.90
CA ILE A 132 -22.10 -0.90 7.43
C ILE A 132 -21.93 -2.04 8.44
N SER A 133 -23.03 -2.60 8.91
CA SER A 133 -23.03 -3.85 9.70
C SER A 133 -23.26 -5.02 8.77
N THR A 134 -22.47 -6.07 8.93
CA THR A 134 -22.55 -7.31 8.13
C THR A 134 -23.00 -8.51 8.96
N GLY A 135 -23.35 -8.27 10.21
CA GLY A 135 -23.70 -9.25 11.24
C GLY A 135 -22.94 -8.91 12.52
N LYS A 136 -21.90 -9.66 12.82
CA LYS A 136 -21.01 -9.38 13.95
C LYS A 136 -19.99 -8.27 13.66
N HIS A 137 -19.58 -8.09 12.40
CA HIS A 137 -18.66 -7.04 12.02
C HIS A 137 -19.39 -5.71 11.75
N THR A 138 -18.74 -4.61 12.11
CA THR A 138 -19.19 -3.25 11.79
C THR A 138 -18.03 -2.51 11.13
N LEU A 139 -18.21 -2.20 9.86
CA LEU A 139 -17.22 -1.57 9.00
C LEU A 139 -17.45 -0.07 8.97
N ALA A 140 -16.52 0.72 9.49
CA ALA A 140 -16.56 2.17 9.51
C ALA A 140 -15.62 2.74 8.44
N PHE A 141 -16.04 3.85 7.81
CA PHE A 141 -15.30 4.45 6.69
C PHE A 141 -14.70 5.80 7.05
N ALA A 142 -13.44 6.02 6.68
CA ALA A 142 -12.78 7.30 6.83
C ALA A 142 -12.09 7.72 5.52
N MET A 143 -12.33 8.96 5.10
CA MET A 143 -11.74 9.50 3.88
C MET A 143 -10.29 9.92 4.12
N ILE A 144 -9.39 9.53 3.22
CA ILE A 144 -7.97 9.85 3.26
C ILE A 144 -7.50 10.46 1.92
N PRO A 145 -8.13 11.55 1.47
CA PRO A 145 -7.86 12.10 0.16
C PRO A 145 -6.38 12.41 -0.01
N MET A 146 -5.84 12.09 -1.18
CA MET A 146 -4.43 12.23 -1.56
C MET A 146 -3.48 11.28 -0.82
N VAL A 147 -3.99 10.16 -0.29
CA VAL A 147 -3.16 9.02 0.12
C VAL A 147 -3.51 7.81 -0.76
N HIS A 148 -3.10 7.69 -2.09
CA HIS A 148 -2.43 8.87 -2.72
C HIS A 148 -3.34 9.54 -3.78
N TRP A 149 -4.54 9.05 -4.03
CA TRP A 149 -5.53 9.60 -4.96
C TRP A 149 -6.66 10.35 -4.23
N PRO A 150 -7.43 11.19 -4.94
CA PRO A 150 -8.41 12.10 -4.30
C PRO A 150 -9.63 11.39 -3.69
N GLU A 151 -9.95 10.18 -4.12
CA GLU A 151 -11.08 9.37 -3.64
C GLU A 151 -10.68 8.39 -2.54
N ALA A 152 -9.38 8.22 -2.28
CA ALA A 152 -8.88 7.20 -1.37
C ALA A 152 -9.58 7.27 0.00
N MET A 153 -9.94 6.10 0.52
CA MET A 153 -10.53 5.91 1.84
C MET A 153 -9.94 4.68 2.52
N VAL A 154 -10.18 4.57 3.80
CA VAL A 154 -9.87 3.36 4.60
C VAL A 154 -11.14 2.81 5.19
N THR A 155 -11.15 1.51 5.40
CA THR A 155 -12.21 0.79 6.10
C THR A 155 -11.66 0.26 7.42
N TYR A 156 -12.36 0.50 8.51
CA TYR A 156 -12.00 -0.04 9.82
C TYR A 156 -13.08 -0.99 10.30
N ASP A 157 -12.70 -2.23 10.55
CA ASP A 157 -13.55 -3.21 11.23
C ASP A 157 -13.41 -3.04 12.74
N ALA A 158 -14.51 -2.62 13.37
CA ALA A 158 -14.53 -2.34 14.80
C ALA A 158 -14.55 -3.62 15.65
N TYR A 159 -15.00 -4.75 15.10
CA TYR A 159 -15.08 -6.02 15.82
C TYR A 159 -13.68 -6.62 16.02
N ASP A 160 -12.94 -6.85 14.95
CA ASP A 160 -11.60 -7.46 15.00
C ASP A 160 -10.48 -6.41 15.03
N LYS A 161 -10.83 -5.10 15.05
CA LYS A 161 -9.86 -3.98 15.09
C LYS A 161 -8.89 -4.02 13.90
N VAL A 162 -9.42 -4.30 12.72
CA VAL A 162 -8.67 -4.40 11.47
C VAL A 162 -8.79 -3.10 10.70
N LEU A 163 -7.66 -2.53 10.30
CA LEU A 163 -7.60 -1.39 9.39
C LEU A 163 -7.24 -1.87 7.98
N PHE A 164 -8.16 -1.76 7.03
CA PHE A 164 -7.90 -1.88 5.61
C PHE A 164 -7.45 -0.51 5.10
N SER A 165 -6.16 -0.39 4.86
CA SER A 165 -5.49 0.91 4.80
C SER A 165 -5.32 1.49 3.40
N ALA A 166 -5.92 0.88 2.38
CA ALA A 166 -5.62 1.15 0.99
C ALA A 166 -4.09 1.06 0.75
N ASP A 167 -3.50 1.97 0.01
CA ASP A 167 -2.06 1.99 -0.27
C ASP A 167 -1.20 2.43 0.92
N ALA A 168 -1.80 3.03 1.94
CA ALA A 168 -1.04 3.33 3.13
C ALA A 168 -0.49 2.04 3.77
N PHE A 169 0.75 2.10 4.24
CA PHE A 169 1.50 0.97 4.79
C PHE A 169 1.89 -0.10 3.76
N GLY A 170 1.72 0.18 2.47
CA GLY A 170 2.16 -0.69 1.38
C GLY A 170 3.67 -0.73 1.17
N THR A 171 4.13 -1.69 0.39
CA THR A 171 5.53 -1.84 -0.03
C THR A 171 5.63 -2.54 -1.38
N PHE A 172 6.67 -2.24 -2.15
CA PHE A 172 7.06 -3.08 -3.28
C PHE A 172 7.51 -4.46 -2.79
N GLY A 173 7.42 -5.44 -3.64
CA GLY A 173 7.81 -6.82 -3.37
C GLY A 173 6.65 -7.80 -3.41
N ALA A 174 6.86 -8.93 -4.08
CA ALA A 174 5.93 -10.06 -4.13
C ALA A 174 6.02 -10.88 -2.84
N LEU A 175 4.87 -11.30 -2.31
CA LEU A 175 4.82 -12.19 -1.14
C LEU A 175 5.28 -13.61 -1.52
N ASN A 176 6.10 -14.23 -0.67
CA ASN A 176 6.72 -15.53 -0.91
C ASN A 176 6.05 -16.65 -0.09
N GLY A 177 4.72 -16.59 0.07
CA GLY A 177 3.96 -17.54 0.86
C GLY A 177 3.69 -17.07 2.29
N ASN A 178 4.59 -16.33 2.90
CA ASN A 178 4.36 -15.62 4.16
C ASN A 178 3.62 -14.31 3.85
N VAL A 179 2.45 -14.15 4.44
CA VAL A 179 1.61 -12.97 4.21
C VAL A 179 1.79 -11.93 5.32
N PHE A 180 2.31 -12.34 6.48
CA PHE A 180 2.44 -11.46 7.64
C PHE A 180 3.85 -10.91 7.81
N ALA A 181 3.94 -9.65 8.26
CA ALA A 181 5.21 -8.96 8.46
C ALA A 181 6.09 -9.58 9.57
N ASP A 182 5.46 -10.23 10.55
CA ASP A 182 6.14 -10.96 11.64
C ASP A 182 6.71 -12.32 11.20
N GLU A 183 6.30 -12.83 10.05
CA GLU A 183 6.81 -14.08 9.47
C GLU A 183 8.04 -13.90 8.59
N VAL A 184 8.50 -12.65 8.39
CA VAL A 184 9.64 -12.29 7.55
C VAL A 184 10.59 -11.36 8.29
N ASN A 185 11.86 -11.28 7.86
CA ASN A 185 12.78 -10.28 8.39
C ASN A 185 12.55 -8.93 7.72
N PHE A 186 11.43 -8.26 8.11
CA PHE A 186 10.97 -7.04 7.44
C PHE A 186 12.03 -5.92 7.44
N LYS A 187 12.77 -5.77 8.53
CA LYS A 187 13.76 -4.68 8.67
C LYS A 187 14.92 -4.80 7.68
N GLU A 188 15.34 -6.00 7.38
CA GLU A 188 16.49 -6.25 6.51
C GLU A 188 16.08 -6.47 5.05
N GLU A 189 14.90 -7.08 4.84
CA GLU A 189 14.52 -7.53 3.51
C GLU A 189 13.48 -6.62 2.82
N TRP A 190 12.68 -5.89 3.60
CA TRP A 190 11.52 -5.16 3.08
C TRP A 190 11.54 -3.65 3.34
N LEU A 191 12.27 -3.18 4.36
CA LEU A 191 12.20 -1.77 4.79
C LEU A 191 12.64 -0.81 3.68
N ASP A 192 13.66 -1.15 2.91
CA ASP A 192 14.14 -0.30 1.81
C ASP A 192 13.11 -0.22 0.68
N ASP A 193 12.44 -1.33 0.33
CA ASP A 193 11.35 -1.33 -0.63
C ASP A 193 10.11 -0.60 -0.10
N ALA A 194 9.82 -0.71 1.20
CA ALA A 194 8.72 0.02 1.84
C ALA A 194 8.97 1.54 1.86
N ARG A 195 10.19 1.97 2.18
CA ARG A 195 10.57 3.39 2.09
C ARG A 195 10.52 3.87 0.65
N ARG A 196 11.02 3.09 -0.31
CA ARG A 196 10.99 3.44 -1.73
C ARG A 196 9.57 3.50 -2.28
N TYR A 197 8.68 2.61 -1.86
CA TYR A 197 7.25 2.68 -2.14
C TYR A 197 6.66 3.98 -1.57
N TYR A 198 6.79 4.20 -0.25
CA TYR A 198 6.28 5.40 0.39
C TYR A 198 6.73 6.69 -0.30
N THR A 199 8.03 6.86 -0.51
CA THR A 199 8.61 8.11 -1.00
C THR A 199 8.20 8.45 -2.43
N ASN A 200 7.98 7.44 -3.27
CA ASN A 200 7.65 7.64 -4.68
C ASN A 200 6.14 7.68 -4.94
N ILE A 201 5.34 6.94 -4.17
CA ILE A 201 3.88 6.83 -4.36
C ILE A 201 3.15 7.88 -3.51
N VAL A 202 3.48 7.98 -2.23
CA VAL A 202 2.74 8.78 -1.24
C VAL A 202 3.53 10.01 -0.77
N GLY A 203 4.85 10.02 -0.92
CA GLY A 203 5.78 10.90 -0.21
C GLY A 203 5.53 12.40 -0.38
N LYS A 204 5.02 12.88 -1.53
CA LYS A 204 4.70 14.29 -1.72
C LYS A 204 3.46 14.75 -0.93
N TYR A 205 2.68 13.83 -0.40
CA TYR A 205 1.44 14.07 0.33
C TYR A 205 1.59 13.90 1.85
N GLY A 206 2.76 14.17 2.41
CA GLY A 206 3.06 13.98 3.84
C GLY A 206 2.00 14.56 4.79
N ALA A 207 1.46 15.77 4.50
CA ALA A 207 0.38 16.36 5.31
C ALA A 207 -0.91 15.54 5.31
N SER A 208 -1.27 14.91 4.18
CA SER A 208 -2.43 14.01 4.08
C SER A 208 -2.19 12.74 4.87
N VAL A 209 -0.98 12.18 4.81
CA VAL A 209 -0.59 11.02 5.62
C VAL A 209 -0.64 11.33 7.11
N GLN A 210 -0.14 12.49 7.54
CA GLN A 210 -0.26 12.91 8.95
C GLN A 210 -1.72 13.06 9.40
N THR A 211 -2.60 13.49 8.50
CA THR A 211 -4.05 13.54 8.79
C THR A 211 -4.63 12.15 8.96
N LEU A 212 -4.26 11.18 8.10
CA LEU A 212 -4.62 9.77 8.29
C LEU A 212 -4.14 9.26 9.64
N LEU A 213 -2.85 9.46 9.97
CA LEU A 213 -2.27 8.98 11.23
C LEU A 213 -2.96 9.58 12.46
N LYS A 214 -3.36 10.86 12.39
CA LYS A 214 -4.15 11.50 13.46
C LYS A 214 -5.53 10.90 13.62
N LYS A 215 -6.22 10.59 12.51
CA LYS A 215 -7.52 9.89 12.55
C LYS A 215 -7.37 8.49 13.16
N ALA A 216 -6.34 7.76 12.77
CA ALA A 216 -6.07 6.41 13.26
C ALA A 216 -5.61 6.36 14.72
N ALA A 217 -5.00 7.44 15.25
CA ALA A 217 -4.46 7.47 16.61
C ALA A 217 -5.50 7.25 17.72
N GLY A 218 -6.78 7.48 17.44
CA GLY A 218 -7.90 7.22 18.36
C GLY A 218 -8.47 5.81 18.27
N LEU A 219 -8.00 4.99 17.34
CA LEU A 219 -8.48 3.64 17.10
C LEU A 219 -7.55 2.61 17.74
N GLU A 220 -8.13 1.55 18.26
CA GLU A 220 -7.36 0.36 18.63
C GLU A 220 -7.20 -0.51 17.38
N ILE A 221 -5.98 -0.58 16.85
CA ILE A 221 -5.68 -1.32 15.62
C ILE A 221 -4.86 -2.56 15.99
N ALA A 222 -5.46 -3.74 15.82
CA ALA A 222 -4.82 -5.03 16.03
C ALA A 222 -4.16 -5.57 14.74
N THR A 223 -4.69 -5.18 13.58
CA THR A 223 -4.19 -5.63 12.28
C THR A 223 -4.28 -4.50 11.25
N ILE A 224 -3.25 -4.35 10.41
CA ILE A 224 -3.30 -3.48 9.22
C ILE A 224 -3.22 -4.36 7.98
N CYS A 225 -4.19 -4.20 7.09
CA CYS A 225 -4.33 -4.91 5.83
C CYS A 225 -4.10 -3.92 4.66
N PRO A 226 -2.86 -3.73 4.18
CA PRO A 226 -2.56 -2.84 3.06
C PRO A 226 -2.87 -3.52 1.71
N LEU A 227 -2.96 -2.72 0.65
CA LEU A 227 -3.18 -3.23 -0.71
C LEU A 227 -1.90 -3.81 -1.36
N HIS A 228 -0.72 -3.50 -0.81
CA HIS A 228 0.57 -4.07 -1.23
C HIS A 228 1.40 -4.52 -0.03
N GLY A 229 2.19 -5.58 -0.21
CA GLY A 229 3.12 -6.08 0.80
C GLY A 229 2.47 -6.84 1.95
N PRO A 230 3.21 -7.08 3.05
CA PRO A 230 2.75 -7.90 4.16
C PRO A 230 1.65 -7.25 5.01
N VAL A 231 0.79 -8.09 5.57
CA VAL A 231 -0.20 -7.74 6.60
C VAL A 231 0.52 -7.58 7.95
N TRP A 232 0.16 -6.54 8.71
CA TRP A 232 0.75 -6.24 10.00
C TRP A 232 -0.20 -6.64 11.13
N ARG A 233 0.25 -7.47 12.06
CA ARG A 233 -0.45 -7.86 13.29
C ARG A 233 0.43 -7.78 14.54
N GLU A 234 1.73 -7.61 14.35
CA GLU A 234 2.70 -7.35 15.41
C GLU A 234 3.54 -6.13 15.05
N ASN A 235 4.13 -5.47 16.06
CA ASN A 235 5.03 -4.32 15.88
C ASN A 235 4.42 -3.18 15.04
N ILE A 236 3.09 -3.03 14.99
CA ILE A 236 2.37 -2.01 14.22
C ILE A 236 2.88 -0.60 14.57
N SER A 237 3.08 -0.30 15.85
CA SER A 237 3.57 0.99 16.30
C SER A 237 4.95 1.35 15.72
N TRP A 238 5.81 0.35 15.52
CA TRP A 238 7.11 0.58 14.88
C TRP A 238 6.94 1.05 13.42
N TYR A 239 6.05 0.41 12.67
CA TYR A 239 5.82 0.77 11.27
C TYR A 239 5.05 2.10 11.13
N VAL A 240 4.08 2.35 11.99
CA VAL A 240 3.40 3.67 12.11
C VAL A 240 4.41 4.79 12.38
N ASN A 241 5.40 4.55 13.26
CA ASN A 241 6.47 5.51 13.52
C ASN A 241 7.35 5.78 12.30
N LYS A 242 7.57 4.78 11.41
CA LYS A 242 8.22 5.02 10.11
C LYS A 242 7.41 5.99 9.25
N TYR A 243 6.10 5.77 9.15
CA TYR A 243 5.19 6.68 8.43
C TYR A 243 5.17 8.09 9.04
N LEU A 244 5.19 8.22 10.38
CA LEU A 244 5.32 9.53 11.05
C LEU A 244 6.63 10.23 10.66
N THR A 245 7.74 9.52 10.68
CA THR A 245 9.05 10.04 10.29
C THR A 245 9.05 10.49 8.83
N TRP A 246 8.63 9.61 7.92
CA TRP A 246 8.61 9.92 6.49
C TRP A 246 7.64 11.06 6.13
N SER A 247 6.44 11.07 6.72
CA SER A 247 5.43 12.09 6.43
C SER A 247 5.75 13.48 7.01
N SER A 248 6.62 13.53 8.00
CA SER A 248 7.15 14.79 8.53
C SER A 248 8.44 15.24 7.82
N TYR A 249 8.92 14.46 6.84
CA TYR A 249 10.20 14.67 6.16
C TYR A 249 11.40 14.70 7.12
N ALA A 250 11.26 14.04 8.26
CA ALA A 250 12.37 13.88 9.21
C ALA A 250 13.28 12.73 8.74
N PRO A 251 14.61 12.86 8.96
CA PRO A 251 15.54 11.77 8.62
C PRO A 251 15.32 10.57 9.53
N GLU A 252 15.49 9.37 8.97
CA GLU A 252 15.46 8.14 9.79
C GLU A 252 16.67 7.98 10.67
N GLU A 253 17.83 8.44 10.21
CA GLU A 253 19.10 8.29 10.90
C GLU A 253 20.09 9.41 10.55
N LYS A 254 21.14 9.53 11.35
CA LYS A 254 22.27 10.43 11.07
C LYS A 254 23.16 9.83 10.00
N SER A 255 22.83 10.08 8.74
CA SER A 255 23.56 9.64 7.55
C SER A 255 23.66 10.76 6.55
N VAL A 256 24.53 10.62 5.55
CA VAL A 256 24.72 11.60 4.48
C VAL A 256 24.61 10.89 3.15
N MET A 257 23.84 11.48 2.22
CA MET A 257 23.82 11.07 0.83
C MET A 257 24.58 12.07 -0.04
N ILE A 258 25.45 11.57 -0.89
CA ILE A 258 26.13 12.31 -1.96
C ILE A 258 25.62 11.77 -3.29
N ALA A 259 24.89 12.60 -4.04
CA ALA A 259 24.46 12.26 -5.39
C ALA A 259 25.29 13.09 -6.38
N TYR A 260 25.90 12.45 -7.36
CA TYR A 260 26.75 13.09 -8.36
C TYR A 260 26.44 12.61 -9.76
N GLY A 261 26.75 13.44 -10.77
CA GLY A 261 26.84 13.05 -12.18
C GLY A 261 28.23 13.40 -12.70
N SER A 262 28.89 12.47 -13.39
CA SER A 262 30.25 12.67 -13.91
C SER A 262 30.41 12.06 -15.31
N ILE A 263 31.00 12.82 -16.25
CA ILE A 263 31.27 12.33 -17.60
C ILE A 263 32.67 11.70 -17.69
N TYR A 264 33.66 12.36 -17.10
CA TYR A 264 35.07 11.94 -17.17
C TYR A 264 35.71 11.62 -15.81
N GLY A 265 34.89 11.41 -14.75
CA GLY A 265 35.37 11.00 -13.45
C GLY A 265 35.78 12.15 -12.52
N ASN A 266 35.87 13.40 -12.95
CA ASN A 266 36.33 14.51 -12.12
C ASN A 266 35.35 14.81 -10.97
N THR A 267 34.02 14.87 -11.23
CA THR A 267 33.00 15.07 -10.21
C THR A 267 32.87 13.83 -9.30
N GLU A 268 33.00 12.64 -9.86
CA GLU A 268 33.07 11.39 -9.08
C GLU A 268 34.23 11.42 -8.08
N ASN A 269 35.43 11.84 -8.54
CA ASN A 269 36.60 11.96 -7.65
C ASN A 269 36.34 12.99 -6.53
N ALA A 270 35.70 14.13 -6.84
CA ALA A 270 35.33 15.11 -5.84
C ALA A 270 34.31 14.55 -4.81
N ALA A 271 33.33 13.77 -5.27
CA ALA A 271 32.36 13.08 -4.40
C ALA A 271 33.06 12.08 -3.47
N ASN A 272 34.00 11.29 -4.00
CA ASN A 272 34.79 10.35 -3.21
C ASN A 272 35.67 11.05 -2.15
N ILE A 273 36.31 12.17 -2.53
CA ILE A 273 37.09 12.99 -1.58
C ILE A 273 36.19 13.54 -0.49
N LEU A 274 34.98 14.03 -0.84
CA LEU A 274 34.01 14.51 0.15
C LEU A 274 33.60 13.39 1.11
N ALA A 275 33.30 12.21 0.60
CA ALA A 275 32.94 11.04 1.40
C ALA A 275 34.05 10.68 2.40
N CYS A 276 35.32 10.64 1.94
CA CYS A 276 36.47 10.40 2.82
C CYS A 276 36.56 11.47 3.94
N LYS A 277 36.44 12.74 3.58
CA LYS A 277 36.49 13.84 4.57
C LYS A 277 35.36 13.79 5.60
N LEU A 278 34.17 13.36 5.19
CA LEU A 278 33.04 13.13 6.11
C LEU A 278 33.32 11.96 7.05
N ALA A 279 33.86 10.87 6.51
CA ALA A 279 34.25 9.71 7.31
C ALA A 279 35.34 10.06 8.33
N ASP A 280 36.37 10.84 7.95
CA ASP A 280 37.41 11.33 8.85
C ASP A 280 36.85 12.21 9.98
N LYS A 281 35.72 12.88 9.75
CA LYS A 281 34.98 13.64 10.77
C LYS A 281 34.03 12.79 11.60
N GLY A 282 34.02 11.46 11.42
CA GLY A 282 33.21 10.54 12.18
C GLY A 282 31.78 10.36 11.68
N VAL A 283 31.45 10.84 10.48
CA VAL A 283 30.16 10.56 9.86
C VAL A 283 30.10 9.07 9.50
N LYS A 284 29.10 8.39 10.03
CA LYS A 284 28.80 7.00 9.69
C LYS A 284 27.67 6.96 8.65
N ASN A 285 27.53 5.87 7.93
CA ASN A 285 26.45 5.68 6.93
C ASN A 285 26.46 6.78 5.86
N ILE A 286 27.51 6.81 5.05
CA ILE A 286 27.64 7.68 3.88
C ILE A 286 27.25 6.89 2.65
N ALA A 287 26.20 7.33 1.94
CA ALA A 287 25.77 6.77 0.67
C ALA A 287 26.26 7.64 -0.49
N VAL A 288 26.81 7.04 -1.53
CA VAL A 288 27.31 7.75 -2.72
C VAL A 288 26.65 7.16 -3.96
N TYR A 289 25.96 7.99 -4.74
CA TYR A 289 25.20 7.56 -5.90
C TYR A 289 25.60 8.33 -7.16
N ASP A 290 25.87 7.59 -8.23
CA ASP A 290 25.92 8.15 -9.59
C ASP A 290 24.47 8.25 -10.13
N VAL A 291 23.98 9.48 -10.36
CA VAL A 291 22.63 9.74 -10.85
C VAL A 291 22.43 9.28 -12.30
N SER A 292 23.51 9.02 -13.04
CA SER A 292 23.43 8.47 -14.40
C SER A 292 23.22 6.95 -14.43
N ALA A 293 23.55 6.26 -13.33
CA ALA A 293 23.48 4.81 -13.21
C ALA A 293 22.42 4.33 -12.21
N THR A 294 22.00 5.21 -11.29
CA THR A 294 21.03 4.88 -10.23
C THR A 294 19.65 5.42 -10.56
N HIS A 295 18.64 4.57 -10.49
CA HIS A 295 17.27 5.01 -10.76
C HIS A 295 16.82 6.10 -9.77
N PRO A 296 16.15 7.19 -10.23
CA PRO A 296 15.75 8.30 -9.36
C PRO A 296 14.94 7.87 -8.13
N SER A 297 14.10 6.83 -8.23
CA SER A 297 13.32 6.33 -7.10
C SER A 297 14.18 5.85 -5.92
N GLN A 298 15.38 5.33 -6.20
CA GLN A 298 16.31 4.92 -5.15
C GLN A 298 16.94 6.14 -4.47
N ILE A 299 17.31 7.14 -5.25
CA ILE A 299 17.90 8.39 -4.73
C ILE A 299 16.87 9.13 -3.86
N VAL A 300 15.62 9.23 -4.32
CA VAL A 300 14.54 9.84 -3.54
C VAL A 300 14.31 9.07 -2.23
N SER A 301 14.26 7.74 -2.27
CA SER A 301 14.14 6.91 -1.07
C SER A 301 15.26 7.17 -0.07
N GLU A 302 16.49 7.24 -0.56
CA GLU A 302 17.67 7.49 0.28
C GLU A 302 17.64 8.88 0.90
N SER A 303 17.10 9.88 0.22
CA SER A 303 16.97 11.24 0.76
C SER A 303 16.06 11.32 1.99
N PHE A 304 15.10 10.41 2.13
CA PHE A 304 14.26 10.31 3.33
C PHE A 304 14.95 9.58 4.49
N ARG A 305 15.91 8.70 4.17
CA ARG A 305 16.72 8.03 5.18
C ARG A 305 17.73 8.98 5.81
N CYS A 306 18.37 9.80 4.99
CA CYS A 306 19.50 10.62 5.38
C CYS A 306 19.09 11.93 6.08
N SER A 307 19.96 12.44 6.94
CA SER A 307 19.84 13.76 7.52
C SER A 307 19.82 14.81 6.41
N GLN A 308 18.83 15.69 6.41
CA GLN A 308 18.84 16.82 5.49
C GLN A 308 20.05 17.71 5.78
N PRO A 309 20.75 18.24 4.76
CA PRO A 309 21.76 19.24 5.01
C PRO A 309 21.08 20.45 5.64
N SER A 310 21.35 20.70 6.90
CA SER A 310 21.07 21.99 7.51
C SER A 310 21.92 23.01 6.76
N HIS A 311 21.29 23.76 5.86
CA HIS A 311 21.85 24.90 5.14
C HIS A 311 23.39 25.04 5.21
N LEU A 312 24.08 24.49 4.20
CA LEU A 312 25.43 24.92 3.86
C LEU A 312 25.34 26.14 2.94
#